data_de00202306666da5527adb07a5563493
#
_entry.id   de00202306666da5527adb07a5563493
#
_cell.length_a   1.000
_cell.length_b   1.000
_cell.length_c   1.000
_cell.angle_alpha   90.00
_cell.angle_beta   90.00
_cell.angle_gamma   90.00
#
_symmetry.space_group_name_H-M   'P 1'
#
loop_
_entity.id
_entity.type
_entity.pdbx_description
1 polymer ?
#
loop_
_entity_poly.entity_id
_entity_poly.type
_entity_poly.pdbx_seq_one_letter_code
_entity_poly.pdbx_strand_id
1 'polypeptide(L)'
;ASKWLVSAATCIASFDSMPAQHREPTPQNFLSGSRFKCTEYINRGASSFVVLAKDSTNGKQHALKFIPLEQTKSKYVEREILNQFKLKHPHVIKLEELFITEEHLVLVMEYADGGDLFSYVRRRGRLREDTARWFFQQIILAIDFCHRMGVVNRDIKLENILLSSMPAGQGSRKRIAKLSDFGFSKDETRHSAPNTRLGTVMYIAPEIMTNKADKSYDAHKTDVWSAGVVLYVMLAGRYPFLADSDGSAASGEGVSVKRMRELLQRTSKNDFDKMHGISSECHELVERLLEPDPNRRISVQEVMRSKWFTAGMSSDISHFNDKVVSQLTKHPRVTEETRASVKSILQGGARLNVKLQARNSFDI
;
A
#
# COMPACT_ATOMS: atom_id res chain seq x y z
N ALA A 1 -28.79 6.15 -2.81
CA ALA A 1 -28.04 5.79 -1.59
C ALA A 1 -28.15 4.31 -1.19
N SER A 2 -28.77 3.45 -1.98
CA SER A 2 -29.12 2.10 -1.51
C SER A 2 -28.67 0.92 -2.41
N LYS A 3 -27.71 1.10 -3.31
CA LYS A 3 -27.25 0.02 -4.22
C LYS A 3 -25.80 -0.49 -4.00
N TRP A 4 -25.11 -0.05 -2.95
CA TRP A 4 -23.73 -0.43 -2.67
C TRP A 4 -23.58 -1.52 -1.59
N LEU A 5 -24.68 -2.05 -1.04
CA LEU A 5 -24.68 -2.92 0.15
C LEU A 5 -24.60 -4.43 -0.14
N VAL A 6 -24.59 -4.88 -1.40
CA VAL A 6 -24.78 -6.32 -1.70
C VAL A 6 -23.49 -7.13 -1.82
N SER A 7 -22.31 -6.53 -1.98
CA SER A 7 -21.07 -7.30 -2.31
C SER A 7 -20.25 -7.81 -1.12
N ALA A 8 -20.44 -7.32 0.10
CA ALA A 8 -19.65 -7.77 1.26
C ALA A 8 -20.30 -8.97 1.99
N ALA A 9 -21.62 -9.12 1.92
CA ALA A 9 -22.34 -10.24 2.54
C ALA A 9 -22.16 -11.57 1.79
N THR A 10 -21.91 -11.51 0.48
CA THR A 10 -21.76 -12.72 -0.36
C THR A 10 -20.42 -13.41 -0.19
N CYS A 11 -19.39 -12.72 0.30
CA CYS A 11 -18.08 -13.35 0.59
C CYS A 11 -18.02 -14.05 1.94
N ILE A 12 -18.90 -13.71 2.89
CA ILE A 12 -18.91 -14.36 4.22
C ILE A 12 -19.88 -15.54 4.26
N ALA A 13 -20.96 -15.49 3.49
CA ALA A 13 -21.99 -16.54 3.50
C ALA A 13 -21.64 -17.81 2.72
N SER A 14 -20.59 -17.82 1.90
CA SER A 14 -20.17 -19.02 1.15
C SER A 14 -19.16 -19.90 1.90
N PHE A 15 -18.76 -19.55 3.11
CA PHE A 15 -17.76 -20.32 3.88
C PHE A 15 -18.33 -21.51 4.65
N ASP A 16 -19.61 -21.49 5.03
CA ASP A 16 -20.21 -22.54 5.85
C ASP A 16 -20.85 -23.71 5.06
N SER A 17 -20.93 -23.61 3.72
CA SER A 17 -21.62 -24.61 2.89
C SER A 17 -20.73 -25.46 1.98
N MET A 18 -19.39 -25.39 2.11
CA MET A 18 -18.50 -26.24 1.33
C MET A 18 -18.33 -27.64 1.94
N PRO A 19 -18.29 -28.71 1.11
CA PRO A 19 -18.04 -30.07 1.58
C PRO A 19 -16.69 -30.17 2.28
N ALA A 20 -16.58 -31.03 3.29
CA ALA A 20 -15.42 -31.22 4.16
C ALA A 20 -14.09 -31.52 3.44
N GLN A 21 -14.10 -31.87 2.15
CA GLN A 21 -12.93 -32.18 1.33
C GLN A 21 -12.17 -30.94 0.81
N HIS A 22 -12.71 -29.73 0.98
CA HIS A 22 -12.06 -28.45 0.61
C HIS A 22 -11.94 -27.49 1.80
N ARG A 23 -11.93 -27.99 3.02
CA ARG A 23 -11.56 -27.16 4.18
C ARG A 23 -10.09 -26.80 4.04
N GLU A 24 -9.85 -25.55 3.68
CA GLU A 24 -8.51 -25.00 3.66
C GLU A 24 -7.82 -25.24 5.00
N PRO A 25 -6.53 -25.58 4.99
CA PRO A 25 -5.79 -25.79 6.21
C PRO A 25 -5.92 -24.55 7.09
N THR A 26 -6.34 -24.75 8.33
CA THR A 26 -6.39 -23.64 9.31
C THR A 26 -5.00 -23.02 9.42
N PRO A 27 -4.89 -21.67 9.55
CA PRO A 27 -3.58 -20.99 9.63
C PRO A 27 -2.65 -21.57 10.68
N GLN A 28 -3.17 -22.23 11.69
CA GLN A 28 -2.44 -22.88 12.78
C GLN A 28 -1.52 -24.00 12.29
N ASN A 29 -1.87 -24.70 11.22
CA ASN A 29 -1.07 -25.82 10.70
C ASN A 29 0.26 -25.35 10.06
N PHE A 30 0.31 -24.10 9.53
CA PHE A 30 1.53 -23.57 8.89
C PHE A 30 2.58 -23.08 9.88
N LEU A 31 2.26 -22.95 11.16
CA LEU A 31 3.12 -22.36 12.19
C LEU A 31 3.46 -23.31 13.33
N SER A 32 3.35 -24.63 13.10
CA SER A 32 3.67 -25.66 14.11
C SER A 32 5.08 -25.42 14.66
N GLY A 33 5.20 -25.29 15.99
CA GLY A 33 6.47 -25.00 16.67
C GLY A 33 6.94 -23.54 16.60
N SER A 34 6.18 -22.63 15.98
CA SER A 34 6.48 -21.19 15.97
C SER A 34 5.94 -20.51 17.24
N ARG A 35 6.58 -19.39 17.63
CA ARG A 35 6.06 -18.51 18.69
C ARG A 35 4.79 -17.77 18.29
N PHE A 36 4.47 -17.67 17.02
CA PHE A 36 3.30 -16.97 16.50
C PHE A 36 2.07 -17.89 16.53
N LYS A 37 0.99 -17.42 17.15
CA LYS A 37 -0.31 -18.09 17.16
C LYS A 37 -1.25 -17.32 16.24
N CYS A 38 -1.64 -17.93 15.11
CA CYS A 38 -2.61 -17.34 14.19
C CYS A 38 -4.01 -17.28 14.84
N THR A 39 -4.69 -16.14 14.64
CA THR A 39 -6.03 -15.89 15.18
C THR A 39 -7.07 -15.81 14.07
N GLU A 40 -6.78 -15.12 12.97
CA GLU A 40 -7.74 -14.95 11.85
C GLU A 40 -7.04 -14.63 10.53
N TYR A 41 -7.73 -14.85 9.41
CA TYR A 41 -7.31 -14.35 8.12
C TYR A 41 -7.65 -12.85 7.96
N ILE A 42 -6.67 -12.05 7.57
CA ILE A 42 -6.86 -10.61 7.30
C ILE A 42 -7.18 -10.39 5.82
N ASN A 43 -6.41 -11.02 4.93
CA ASN A 43 -6.52 -10.80 3.49
C ASN A 43 -6.01 -12.00 2.69
N ARG A 44 -6.58 -12.19 1.49
CA ARG A 44 -6.14 -13.20 0.55
C ARG A 44 -5.96 -12.58 -0.83
N GLY A 45 -4.74 -12.61 -1.34
CA GLY A 45 -4.39 -12.24 -2.72
C GLY A 45 -4.44 -13.45 -3.66
N ALA A 46 -4.14 -13.20 -4.94
CA ALA A 46 -4.07 -14.27 -5.94
C ALA A 46 -2.93 -15.29 -5.66
N SER A 47 -1.85 -14.83 -5.00
CA SER A 47 -0.62 -15.59 -4.83
C SER A 47 -0.07 -15.58 -3.40
N SER A 48 -0.73 -14.91 -2.47
CA SER A 48 -0.29 -14.79 -1.08
C SER A 48 -1.49 -14.53 -0.17
N PHE A 49 -1.36 -14.83 1.11
CA PHE A 49 -2.38 -14.52 2.10
C PHE A 49 -1.75 -13.89 3.35
N VAL A 50 -2.56 -13.16 4.10
CA VAL A 50 -2.14 -12.47 5.32
C VAL A 50 -3.01 -12.91 6.48
N VAL A 51 -2.39 -13.27 7.60
CA VAL A 51 -3.09 -13.65 8.83
C VAL A 51 -2.71 -12.72 9.98
N LEU A 52 -3.62 -12.49 10.89
CA LEU A 52 -3.34 -11.92 12.19
C LEU A 52 -2.76 -12.99 13.09
N ALA A 53 -1.64 -12.69 13.74
CA ALA A 53 -1.01 -13.59 14.69
C ALA A 53 -0.60 -12.85 15.97
N LYS A 54 -0.64 -13.56 17.09
CA LYS A 54 -0.15 -13.09 18.38
C LYS A 54 1.19 -13.74 18.68
N ASP A 55 2.21 -12.96 18.99
CA ASP A 55 3.49 -13.45 19.48
C ASP A 55 3.32 -13.92 20.94
N SER A 56 3.53 -15.21 21.21
CA SER A 56 3.36 -15.80 22.53
C SER A 56 4.41 -15.32 23.55
N THR A 57 5.52 -14.72 23.09
CA THR A 57 6.60 -14.26 23.98
C THR A 57 6.33 -12.89 24.59
N ASN A 58 5.59 -12.03 23.90
CA ASN A 58 5.35 -10.65 24.33
C ASN A 58 3.89 -10.19 24.21
N GLY A 59 3.00 -11.05 23.66
CA GLY A 59 1.59 -10.76 23.48
C GLY A 59 1.25 -9.78 22.35
N LYS A 60 2.26 -9.29 21.61
CA LYS A 60 2.07 -8.32 20.51
C LYS A 60 1.40 -8.98 19.30
N GLN A 61 0.52 -8.23 18.65
CA GLN A 61 -0.11 -8.63 17.39
C GLN A 61 0.75 -8.24 16.19
N HIS A 62 0.81 -9.13 15.19
CA HIS A 62 1.52 -8.97 13.95
C HIS A 62 0.66 -9.42 12.76
N ALA A 63 0.89 -8.82 11.59
CA ALA A 63 0.38 -9.33 10.34
C ALA A 63 1.44 -10.21 9.69
N LEU A 64 1.13 -11.49 9.45
CA LEU A 64 2.02 -12.44 8.80
C LEU A 64 1.59 -12.64 7.36
N LYS A 65 2.43 -12.23 6.40
CA LYS A 65 2.20 -12.44 4.96
C LYS A 65 2.94 -13.70 4.51
N PHE A 66 2.18 -14.67 4.03
CA PHE A 66 2.66 -15.94 3.51
C PHE A 66 2.80 -15.86 1.99
N ILE A 67 4.00 -16.13 1.49
CA ILE A 67 4.33 -16.12 0.07
C ILE A 67 4.85 -17.50 -0.29
N PRO A 68 4.23 -18.24 -1.24
CA PRO A 68 4.71 -19.55 -1.67
C PRO A 68 6.18 -19.50 -2.10
N LEU A 69 6.99 -20.50 -1.67
CA LEU A 69 8.43 -20.53 -1.97
C LEU A 69 8.73 -20.57 -3.46
N GLU A 70 7.83 -21.12 -4.27
CA GLU A 70 7.95 -21.12 -5.73
C GLU A 70 8.05 -19.72 -6.32
N GLN A 71 7.35 -18.75 -5.70
CA GLN A 71 7.34 -17.34 -6.12
C GLN A 71 8.55 -16.56 -5.60
N THR A 72 9.31 -17.12 -4.68
CA THR A 72 10.50 -16.46 -4.10
C THR A 72 11.78 -16.72 -4.87
N LYS A 73 11.74 -17.53 -5.91
CA LYS A 73 12.92 -17.88 -6.72
C LYS A 73 13.45 -16.74 -7.60
N SER A 74 12.72 -15.63 -7.71
CA SER A 74 13.17 -14.45 -8.44
C SER A 74 14.34 -13.78 -7.73
N LYS A 75 15.40 -13.43 -8.49
CA LYS A 75 16.55 -12.65 -8.00
C LYS A 75 16.18 -11.27 -7.42
N TYR A 76 14.95 -10.81 -7.68
CA TYR A 76 14.47 -9.52 -7.20
C TYR A 76 13.87 -9.58 -5.78
N VAL A 77 13.43 -10.76 -5.33
CA VAL A 77 12.80 -10.93 -4.00
C VAL A 77 13.74 -10.53 -2.86
N GLU A 78 15.02 -10.92 -2.94
CA GLU A 78 16.05 -10.52 -1.95
C GLU A 78 16.12 -8.99 -1.86
N ARG A 79 16.21 -8.30 -3.00
CA ARG A 79 16.30 -6.82 -3.04
C ARG A 79 15.08 -6.17 -2.46
N GLU A 80 13.87 -6.68 -2.75
CA GLU A 80 12.61 -6.15 -2.25
C GLU A 80 12.48 -6.31 -0.75
N ILE A 81 12.82 -7.49 -0.22
CA ILE A 81 12.90 -7.73 1.22
C ILE A 81 13.85 -6.74 1.89
N LEU A 82 15.07 -6.61 1.37
CA LEU A 82 16.07 -5.70 1.92
C LEU A 82 15.64 -4.22 1.80
N ASN A 83 14.96 -3.87 0.72
CA ASN A 83 14.37 -2.54 0.55
C ASN A 83 13.31 -2.27 1.61
N GLN A 84 12.39 -3.20 1.86
CA GLN A 84 11.37 -3.01 2.88
C GLN A 84 11.96 -2.99 4.30
N PHE A 85 12.98 -3.79 4.57
CA PHE A 85 13.66 -3.79 5.87
C PHE A 85 14.29 -2.44 6.23
N LYS A 86 14.83 -1.68 5.27
CA LYS A 86 15.43 -0.37 5.55
C LYS A 86 14.40 0.71 5.85
N LEU A 87 13.12 0.51 5.46
CA LEU A 87 12.07 1.50 5.68
C LEU A 87 11.61 1.48 7.15
N LYS A 88 11.92 2.53 7.88
CA LYS A 88 11.41 2.80 9.24
C LYS A 88 10.84 4.22 9.27
N HIS A 89 9.53 4.30 9.23
CA HIS A 89 8.80 5.57 9.21
C HIS A 89 7.42 5.39 9.85
N PRO A 90 6.86 6.36 10.58
CA PRO A 90 5.56 6.22 11.25
C PRO A 90 4.41 5.96 10.26
N HIS A 91 4.54 6.40 9.01
CA HIS A 91 3.54 6.24 7.95
C HIS A 91 3.90 5.16 6.91
N VAL A 92 4.76 4.22 7.27
CA VAL A 92 5.08 3.03 6.47
C VAL A 92 4.94 1.79 7.33
N ILE A 93 4.28 0.75 6.84
CA ILE A 93 4.19 -0.55 7.54
C ILE A 93 5.58 -1.14 7.66
N LYS A 94 5.98 -1.40 8.90
CA LYS A 94 7.31 -1.93 9.21
C LYS A 94 7.36 -3.43 8.97
N LEU A 95 8.37 -3.89 8.21
CA LEU A 95 8.79 -5.28 8.21
C LEU A 95 9.69 -5.52 9.42
N GLU A 96 9.31 -6.42 10.32
CA GLU A 96 10.01 -6.65 11.59
C GLU A 96 10.90 -7.88 11.53
N GLU A 97 10.44 -8.95 10.86
CA GLU A 97 11.13 -10.24 10.81
C GLU A 97 10.70 -11.02 9.58
N LEU A 98 11.49 -12.02 9.19
CA LEU A 98 11.10 -13.02 8.22
C LEU A 98 11.61 -14.40 8.61
N PHE A 99 10.92 -15.45 8.16
CA PHE A 99 11.32 -16.83 8.30
C PHE A 99 10.70 -17.69 7.19
N ILE A 100 11.17 -18.94 7.07
CA ILE A 100 10.64 -19.92 6.11
C ILE A 100 9.90 -21.03 6.86
N THR A 101 8.78 -21.45 6.31
CA THR A 101 8.11 -22.73 6.59
C THR A 101 8.44 -23.73 5.47
N GLU A 102 7.85 -24.91 5.48
CA GLU A 102 8.06 -25.91 4.42
C GLU A 102 7.63 -25.42 3.04
N GLU A 103 6.59 -24.58 2.97
CA GLU A 103 5.97 -24.16 1.72
C GLU A 103 6.02 -22.65 1.48
N HIS A 104 6.29 -21.84 2.52
CA HIS A 104 6.14 -20.39 2.44
C HIS A 104 7.32 -19.62 3.03
N LEU A 105 7.66 -18.51 2.39
CA LEU A 105 8.33 -17.40 3.03
C LEU A 105 7.30 -16.60 3.82
N VAL A 106 7.56 -16.34 5.09
CA VAL A 106 6.69 -15.60 5.99
C VAL A 106 7.32 -14.27 6.37
N LEU A 107 6.63 -13.19 6.05
CA LEU A 107 7.02 -11.83 6.44
C LEU A 107 6.22 -11.41 7.66
N VAL A 108 6.90 -11.10 8.75
CA VAL A 108 6.28 -10.61 10.00
C VAL A 108 6.27 -9.09 9.95
N MET A 109 5.07 -8.52 9.86
CA MET A 109 4.87 -7.08 9.72
C MET A 109 4.12 -6.50 10.90
N GLU A 110 4.27 -5.20 11.09
CA GLU A 110 3.44 -4.40 11.97
C GLU A 110 1.95 -4.62 11.62
N TYR A 111 1.11 -4.81 12.65
CA TYR A 111 -0.33 -4.91 12.48
C TYR A 111 -1.00 -3.53 12.59
N ALA A 112 -1.80 -3.18 11.60
CA ALA A 112 -2.62 -1.97 11.56
C ALA A 112 -4.07 -2.31 11.92
N ASP A 113 -4.56 -1.87 13.06
CA ASP A 113 -5.84 -2.24 13.68
C ASP A 113 -7.07 -1.51 13.11
N GLY A 114 -6.88 -0.59 12.19
CA GLY A 114 -7.95 0.27 11.64
C GLY A 114 -8.51 -0.18 10.29
N GLY A 115 -8.01 -1.28 9.71
CA GLY A 115 -8.32 -1.73 8.36
C GLY A 115 -7.67 -0.87 7.29
N ASP A 116 -8.21 -0.87 6.07
CA ASP A 116 -7.70 -0.12 4.93
C ASP A 116 -8.47 1.20 4.69
N LEU A 117 -7.83 2.14 3.99
CA LEU A 117 -8.41 3.45 3.69
C LEU A 117 -9.54 3.36 2.66
N PHE A 118 -9.53 2.35 1.75
CA PHE A 118 -10.62 2.12 0.81
C PHE A 118 -11.92 1.81 1.55
N SER A 119 -11.90 0.86 2.46
CA SER A 119 -13.04 0.50 3.31
C SER A 119 -13.50 1.67 4.18
N TYR A 120 -12.56 2.51 4.64
CA TYR A 120 -12.88 3.70 5.41
C TYR A 120 -13.62 4.77 4.58
N VAL A 121 -13.16 5.06 3.34
CA VAL A 121 -13.80 5.99 2.41
C VAL A 121 -15.16 5.44 1.97
N ARG A 122 -15.22 4.15 1.58
CA ARG A 122 -16.46 3.50 1.13
C ARG A 122 -17.59 3.60 2.14
N ARG A 123 -17.31 3.40 3.44
CA ARG A 123 -18.33 3.52 4.49
C ARG A 123 -18.87 4.94 4.67
N ARG A 124 -18.11 5.97 4.26
CA ARG A 124 -18.48 7.40 4.40
C ARG A 124 -18.97 8.03 3.11
N GLY A 125 -18.84 7.35 1.98
CA GLY A 125 -19.10 7.86 0.63
C GLY A 125 -17.98 8.79 0.16
N ARG A 126 -17.66 9.82 0.92
CA ARG A 126 -16.52 10.74 0.69
C ARG A 126 -16.03 11.33 2.01
N LEU A 127 -14.83 11.88 2.01
CA LEU A 127 -14.27 12.53 3.18
C LEU A 127 -14.43 14.06 3.07
N ARG A 128 -14.51 14.72 4.22
CA ARG A 128 -14.35 16.17 4.30
C ARG A 128 -12.91 16.54 3.96
N GLU A 129 -12.70 17.72 3.40
CA GLU A 129 -11.40 18.18 2.93
C GLU A 129 -10.33 18.16 4.03
N ASP A 130 -10.67 18.56 5.25
CA ASP A 130 -9.75 18.50 6.40
C ASP A 130 -9.30 17.07 6.73
N THR A 131 -10.21 16.12 6.67
CA THR A 131 -9.91 14.70 6.92
C THR A 131 -9.10 14.10 5.77
N ALA A 132 -9.42 14.43 4.52
CA ALA A 132 -8.65 14.01 3.35
C ALA A 132 -7.23 14.57 3.40
N ARG A 133 -7.07 15.86 3.77
CA ARG A 133 -5.77 16.51 3.97
C ARG A 133 -4.95 15.81 5.04
N TRP A 134 -5.55 15.49 6.18
CA TRP A 134 -4.88 14.76 7.26
C TRP A 134 -4.27 13.43 6.80
N PHE A 135 -5.02 12.62 6.06
CA PHE A 135 -4.47 11.37 5.53
C PHE A 135 -3.48 11.61 4.39
N PHE A 136 -3.76 12.55 3.50
CA PHE A 136 -2.90 12.83 2.35
C PHE A 136 -1.52 13.35 2.76
N GLN A 137 -1.44 14.20 3.79
CA GLN A 137 -0.18 14.65 4.37
C GLN A 137 0.70 13.47 4.81
N GLN A 138 0.12 12.49 5.47
CA GLN A 138 0.83 11.30 5.94
C GLN A 138 1.28 10.39 4.79
N ILE A 139 0.42 10.24 3.77
CA ILE A 139 0.74 9.46 2.57
C ILE A 139 1.91 10.10 1.81
N ILE A 140 1.90 11.40 1.61
CA ILE A 140 2.97 12.12 0.92
C ILE A 140 4.28 12.08 1.71
N LEU A 141 4.23 12.21 3.04
CA LEU A 141 5.43 12.02 3.89
C LEU A 141 6.00 10.61 3.75
N ALA A 142 5.15 9.58 3.68
CA ALA A 142 5.61 8.21 3.45
C ALA A 142 6.24 8.03 2.07
N ILE A 143 5.64 8.61 1.03
CA ILE A 143 6.15 8.55 -0.35
C ILE A 143 7.50 9.26 -0.45
N ASP A 144 7.61 10.51 0.06
CA ASP A 144 8.88 11.26 0.08
C ASP A 144 9.98 10.48 0.79
N PHE A 145 9.65 9.92 1.96
CA PHE A 145 10.60 9.09 2.70
C PHE A 145 11.06 7.88 1.89
N CYS A 146 10.14 7.12 1.28
CA CYS A 146 10.50 5.96 0.46
C CYS A 146 11.38 6.35 -0.73
N HIS A 147 11.03 7.42 -1.44
CA HIS A 147 11.79 7.93 -2.58
C HIS A 147 13.21 8.32 -2.17
N ARG A 148 13.39 9.00 -1.07
CA ARG A 148 14.70 9.38 -0.51
C ARG A 148 15.53 8.18 -0.04
N MET A 149 14.87 7.09 0.36
CA MET A 149 15.52 5.81 0.66
C MET A 149 15.79 4.96 -0.60
N GLY A 150 15.51 5.48 -1.81
CA GLY A 150 15.68 4.80 -3.08
C GLY A 150 14.67 3.68 -3.32
N VAL A 151 13.46 3.79 -2.77
CA VAL A 151 12.38 2.82 -2.93
C VAL A 151 11.17 3.51 -3.53
N VAL A 152 10.69 3.03 -4.66
CA VAL A 152 9.43 3.47 -5.30
C VAL A 152 8.38 2.41 -5.05
N ASN A 153 7.17 2.82 -4.62
CA ASN A 153 6.13 1.87 -4.23
C ASN A 153 5.46 1.19 -5.43
N ARG A 154 5.08 1.94 -6.48
CA ARG A 154 4.45 1.48 -7.74
C ARG A 154 3.05 0.85 -7.59
N ASP A 155 2.51 0.76 -6.38
CA ASP A 155 1.16 0.21 -6.13
C ASP A 155 0.40 1.04 -5.07
N ILE A 156 0.54 2.36 -5.16
CA ILE A 156 -0.18 3.30 -4.29
C ILE A 156 -1.65 3.28 -4.66
N LYS A 157 -2.49 2.85 -3.73
CA LYS A 157 -3.95 2.79 -3.83
C LYS A 157 -4.56 2.74 -2.44
N LEU A 158 -5.84 3.07 -2.32
CA LEU A 158 -6.54 3.13 -1.04
C LEU A 158 -6.50 1.81 -0.27
N GLU A 159 -6.49 0.68 -0.97
CA GLU A 159 -6.42 -0.67 -0.39
C GLU A 159 -5.06 -0.96 0.26
N ASN A 160 -3.99 -0.33 -0.23
CA ASN A 160 -2.62 -0.48 0.28
C ASN A 160 -2.24 0.61 1.31
N ILE A 161 -3.18 1.46 1.69
CA ILE A 161 -3.02 2.43 2.77
C ILE A 161 -3.81 1.91 3.97
N LEU A 162 -3.09 1.38 4.95
CA LEU A 162 -3.65 0.83 6.17
C LEU A 162 -3.81 1.92 7.23
N LEU A 163 -4.74 1.72 8.14
CA LEU A 163 -5.03 2.64 9.22
C LEU A 163 -4.65 2.02 10.57
N SER A 164 -3.89 2.74 11.36
CA SER A 164 -3.61 2.39 12.75
C SER A 164 -4.25 3.38 13.71
N SER A 165 -4.63 2.91 14.89
CA SER A 165 -5.15 3.75 15.95
C SER A 165 -4.02 4.28 16.82
N MET A 166 -3.94 5.60 16.98
CA MET A 166 -2.98 6.28 17.85
C MET A 166 -3.72 6.98 19.00
N PRO A 167 -3.22 6.93 20.24
CA PRO A 167 -3.77 7.74 21.32
C PRO A 167 -3.76 9.23 20.96
N ALA A 168 -4.86 9.93 21.20
CA ALA A 168 -5.01 11.34 20.86
C ALA A 168 -5.29 12.23 22.10
N GLY A 169 -5.01 11.71 23.30
CA GLY A 169 -5.32 12.36 24.58
C GLY A 169 -6.79 12.17 25.01
N GLN A 170 -7.09 12.38 26.29
CA GLN A 170 -8.43 12.26 26.90
C GLN A 170 -9.22 11.00 26.50
N GLY A 171 -8.53 9.85 26.33
CA GLY A 171 -9.18 8.59 25.94
C GLY A 171 -9.63 8.50 24.47
N SER A 172 -9.45 9.55 23.68
CA SER A 172 -9.75 9.53 22.24
C SER A 172 -8.64 8.83 21.43
N ARG A 173 -9.01 8.27 20.27
CA ARG A 173 -8.06 7.66 19.34
C ARG A 173 -8.15 8.34 17.98
N LYS A 174 -7.01 8.73 17.42
CA LYS A 174 -6.90 9.28 16.08
C LYS A 174 -6.38 8.21 15.14
N ARG A 175 -6.89 8.17 13.91
CA ARG A 175 -6.39 7.24 12.90
C ARG A 175 -5.24 7.86 12.14
N ILE A 176 -4.17 7.09 11.97
CA ILE A 176 -3.02 7.43 11.13
C ILE A 176 -2.95 6.49 9.94
N ALA A 177 -2.52 7.02 8.80
CA ALA A 177 -2.31 6.25 7.58
C ALA A 177 -0.89 5.67 7.55
N LYS A 178 -0.79 4.43 7.05
CA LYS A 178 0.48 3.73 6.84
C LYS A 178 0.49 3.09 5.46
N LEU A 179 1.47 3.45 4.65
CA LEU A 179 1.68 2.85 3.33
C LEU A 179 2.17 1.41 3.51
N SER A 180 1.55 0.48 2.80
CA SER A 180 1.86 -0.95 2.83
C SER A 180 2.11 -1.49 1.43
N ASP A 181 2.48 -2.75 1.35
CA ASP A 181 2.67 -3.54 0.12
C ASP A 181 3.62 -2.92 -0.91
N PHE A 182 4.91 -3.20 -0.72
CA PHE A 182 5.99 -2.74 -1.60
C PHE A 182 6.29 -3.73 -2.74
N GLY A 183 5.33 -4.54 -3.13
CA GLY A 183 5.32 -5.21 -4.42
C GLY A 183 6.19 -6.46 -4.58
N PHE A 184 6.29 -7.34 -3.58
CA PHE A 184 7.00 -8.63 -3.66
C PHE A 184 6.58 -9.56 -4.81
N SER A 185 5.59 -9.19 -5.61
CA SER A 185 5.01 -10.03 -6.65
C SER A 185 5.11 -9.49 -8.08
N LYS A 186 5.73 -8.33 -8.30
CA LYS A 186 5.81 -7.74 -9.64
C LYS A 186 7.23 -7.87 -10.19
N ASP A 187 7.40 -8.81 -11.11
CA ASP A 187 8.59 -8.92 -11.95
C ASP A 187 8.73 -7.63 -12.78
N GLU A 188 9.87 -6.92 -12.62
CA GLU A 188 10.14 -5.65 -13.33
C GLU A 188 10.14 -5.83 -14.87
N THR A 189 10.30 -7.06 -15.36
CA THR A 189 10.36 -7.39 -16.78
C THR A 189 9.02 -7.76 -17.39
N ARG A 190 8.02 -8.07 -16.56
CA ARG A 190 6.66 -8.30 -17.04
C ARG A 190 5.82 -7.06 -16.76
N HIS A 191 5.74 -6.19 -17.75
CA HIS A 191 4.55 -5.39 -17.98
C HIS A 191 3.40 -6.36 -18.20
N SER A 192 2.93 -6.99 -17.13
CA SER A 192 1.79 -7.90 -17.21
C SER A 192 0.66 -7.08 -17.79
N ALA A 193 0.23 -7.45 -18.99
CA ALA A 193 -1.03 -6.98 -19.53
C ALA A 193 -2.08 -7.04 -18.42
N PRO A 194 -3.01 -6.09 -18.33
CA PRO A 194 -3.89 -5.91 -17.20
C PRO A 194 -4.92 -7.04 -17.08
N ASN A 195 -4.47 -8.21 -16.60
CA ASN A 195 -5.33 -9.18 -15.93
C ASN A 195 -5.59 -8.76 -14.46
N THR A 196 -5.22 -7.52 -14.12
CA THR A 196 -5.46 -6.90 -12.84
C THR A 196 -6.93 -6.53 -12.72
N ARG A 197 -7.50 -6.82 -11.55
CA ARG A 197 -8.87 -6.41 -11.19
C ARG A 197 -9.09 -4.94 -11.54
N LEU A 198 -10.26 -4.59 -12.06
CA LEU A 198 -10.64 -3.25 -12.52
C LEU A 198 -10.15 -2.11 -11.59
N GLY A 199 -10.21 -2.29 -10.27
CA GLY A 199 -9.80 -1.30 -9.29
C GLY A 199 -8.34 -0.84 -9.39
N THR A 200 -7.38 -1.75 -9.65
CA THR A 200 -5.94 -1.38 -9.72
C THR A 200 -5.64 -0.55 -10.96
N VAL A 201 -6.32 -0.78 -12.08
CA VAL A 201 -6.08 -0.02 -13.33
C VAL A 201 -6.39 1.46 -13.17
N MET A 202 -7.32 1.82 -12.28
CA MET A 202 -7.74 3.21 -12.05
C MET A 202 -6.66 4.10 -11.43
N TYR A 203 -5.63 3.51 -10.83
CA TYR A 203 -4.51 4.24 -10.22
C TYR A 203 -3.28 4.33 -11.13
N ILE A 204 -3.29 3.62 -12.28
CA ILE A 204 -2.12 3.54 -13.17
C ILE A 204 -1.94 4.86 -13.92
N ALA A 205 -0.73 5.38 -13.93
CA ALA A 205 -0.38 6.60 -14.65
C ALA A 205 -0.43 6.38 -16.19
N PRO A 206 -0.83 7.42 -16.97
CA PRO A 206 -1.02 7.29 -18.42
C PRO A 206 0.24 6.86 -19.18
N GLU A 207 1.41 7.31 -18.73
CA GLU A 207 2.69 6.90 -19.33
C GLU A 207 2.98 5.41 -19.20
N ILE A 208 2.45 4.75 -18.16
CA ILE A 208 2.56 3.29 -17.98
C ILE A 208 1.61 2.56 -18.95
N MET A 209 0.38 3.10 -19.13
CA MET A 209 -0.62 2.48 -20.01
C MET A 209 -0.26 2.61 -21.49
N THR A 210 0.45 3.67 -21.87
CA THR A 210 0.82 3.99 -23.26
C THR A 210 2.22 3.53 -23.63
N ASN A 211 3.04 3.13 -22.66
CA ASN A 211 4.43 2.81 -22.88
C ASN A 211 4.57 1.50 -23.68
N LYS A 212 5.13 1.60 -24.89
CA LYS A 212 5.66 0.44 -25.62
C LYS A 212 6.92 0.00 -24.85
N ALA A 213 7.10 -1.29 -24.66
CA ALA A 213 8.01 -2.02 -23.78
C ALA A 213 9.49 -1.52 -23.65
N ASP A 214 9.90 -0.48 -24.35
CA ASP A 214 11.29 -0.04 -24.49
C ASP A 214 11.64 1.35 -23.94
N LYS A 215 10.70 2.08 -23.34
CA LYS A 215 11.02 3.42 -22.80
C LYS A 215 11.06 3.41 -21.29
N SER A 216 12.18 3.86 -20.71
CA SER A 216 12.27 4.14 -19.27
C SER A 216 11.29 5.25 -18.90
N TYR A 217 10.57 5.09 -17.80
CA TYR A 217 9.68 6.09 -17.22
C TYR A 217 10.15 6.48 -15.81
N ASP A 218 9.80 7.69 -15.38
CA ASP A 218 10.10 8.13 -14.01
C ASP A 218 9.07 7.52 -13.04
N ALA A 219 9.49 6.47 -12.35
CA ALA A 219 8.65 5.78 -11.38
C ALA A 219 8.25 6.66 -10.17
N HIS A 220 9.01 7.71 -9.82
CA HIS A 220 8.62 8.66 -8.79
C HIS A 220 7.39 9.47 -9.23
N LYS A 221 7.31 9.85 -10.49
CA LYS A 221 6.16 10.55 -11.06
C LYS A 221 4.91 9.66 -11.16
N THR A 222 5.08 8.34 -11.30
CA THR A 222 3.93 7.42 -11.27
C THR A 222 3.34 7.29 -9.87
N ASP A 223 4.14 7.28 -8.81
CA ASP A 223 3.65 7.31 -7.43
C ASP A 223 2.86 8.61 -7.13
N VAL A 224 3.32 9.76 -7.68
CA VAL A 224 2.62 11.04 -7.54
C VAL A 224 1.25 11.02 -8.21
N TRP A 225 1.16 10.46 -9.42
CA TRP A 225 -0.13 10.27 -10.09
C TRP A 225 -1.08 9.42 -9.25
N SER A 226 -0.63 8.27 -8.79
CA SER A 226 -1.43 7.35 -7.98
C SER A 226 -1.90 8.01 -6.68
N ALA A 227 -1.04 8.83 -6.04
CA ALA A 227 -1.41 9.65 -4.89
C ALA A 227 -2.49 10.71 -5.24
N GLY A 228 -2.43 11.28 -6.44
CA GLY A 228 -3.47 12.18 -6.97
C GLY A 228 -4.83 11.49 -7.09
N VAL A 229 -4.84 10.26 -7.63
CA VAL A 229 -6.07 9.44 -7.69
C VAL A 229 -6.59 9.14 -6.28
N VAL A 230 -5.71 8.77 -5.34
CA VAL A 230 -6.08 8.54 -3.93
C VAL A 230 -6.74 9.78 -3.34
N LEU A 231 -6.17 10.98 -3.51
CA LEU A 231 -6.74 12.23 -3.02
C LEU A 231 -8.11 12.49 -3.63
N TYR A 232 -8.23 12.35 -4.95
CA TYR A 232 -9.50 12.54 -5.65
C TYR A 232 -10.58 11.59 -5.11
N VAL A 233 -10.28 10.29 -4.97
CA VAL A 233 -11.26 9.31 -4.45
C VAL A 233 -11.66 9.62 -3.02
N MET A 234 -10.74 10.07 -2.16
CA MET A 234 -11.09 10.51 -0.80
C MET A 234 -12.10 11.66 -0.80
N LEU A 235 -11.94 12.63 -1.70
CA LEU A 235 -12.77 13.84 -1.76
C LEU A 235 -14.08 13.64 -2.53
N ALA A 236 -14.06 12.86 -3.61
CA ALA A 236 -15.20 12.69 -4.51
C ALA A 236 -16.02 11.41 -4.22
N GLY A 237 -15.44 10.40 -3.57
CA GLY A 237 -16.04 9.07 -3.34
C GLY A 237 -16.12 8.21 -4.61
N ARG A 238 -15.48 8.63 -5.69
CA ARG A 238 -15.46 7.94 -7.00
C ARG A 238 -14.12 8.17 -7.69
N TYR A 239 -13.81 7.36 -8.71
CA TYR A 239 -12.57 7.52 -9.48
C TYR A 239 -12.65 8.70 -10.48
N PRO A 240 -11.53 9.42 -10.72
CA PRO A 240 -11.55 10.66 -11.52
C PRO A 240 -11.94 10.46 -12.99
N PHE A 241 -11.58 9.33 -13.58
CA PHE A 241 -11.72 9.09 -15.02
C PHE A 241 -12.79 8.04 -15.37
N LEU A 242 -13.62 7.60 -14.40
CA LEU A 242 -14.78 6.75 -14.66
C LEU A 242 -16.03 7.58 -14.92
N ALA A 243 -16.82 7.21 -15.94
CA ALA A 243 -18.14 7.80 -16.16
C ALA A 243 -19.17 7.27 -15.14
N ASP A 244 -20.08 8.13 -14.69
CA ASP A 244 -21.13 7.80 -13.71
C ASP A 244 -22.13 6.74 -14.21
N SER A 245 -22.23 6.52 -15.53
CA SER A 245 -23.11 5.52 -16.15
C SER A 245 -22.70 4.06 -15.89
N ASP A 246 -21.51 3.87 -15.33
CA ASP A 246 -20.91 2.54 -15.19
C ASP A 246 -21.20 1.88 -13.84
N GLY A 247 -22.47 1.74 -13.49
CA GLY A 247 -22.94 1.09 -12.25
C GLY A 247 -22.45 -0.36 -12.02
N SER A 248 -21.60 -0.90 -12.89
CA SER A 248 -21.03 -2.26 -12.84
C SER A 248 -19.59 -2.33 -12.27
N ALA A 249 -19.08 -1.26 -11.66
CA ALA A 249 -17.75 -1.30 -11.00
C ALA A 249 -17.67 -2.32 -9.84
N ALA A 250 -18.79 -2.95 -9.46
CA ALA A 250 -18.91 -3.93 -8.39
C ALA A 250 -18.90 -5.40 -8.88
N SER A 251 -19.08 -5.66 -10.17
CA SER A 251 -19.03 -7.03 -10.71
C SER A 251 -17.60 -7.32 -11.12
N GLY A 252 -16.90 -8.20 -10.45
CA GLY A 252 -15.49 -8.59 -10.67
C GLY A 252 -15.13 -9.07 -12.11
N GLU A 253 -15.81 -8.59 -13.11
CA GLU A 253 -15.54 -8.80 -14.54
C GLU A 253 -14.34 -7.96 -15.00
N GLY A 254 -13.50 -8.53 -15.84
CA GLY A 254 -12.32 -7.87 -16.41
C GLY A 254 -12.69 -6.58 -17.15
N VAL A 255 -11.75 -5.63 -17.21
CA VAL A 255 -11.94 -4.36 -17.94
C VAL A 255 -12.10 -4.65 -19.43
N SER A 256 -13.26 -4.32 -20.02
CA SER A 256 -13.45 -4.47 -21.47
C SER A 256 -12.49 -3.54 -22.23
N VAL A 257 -12.09 -3.93 -23.44
CA VAL A 257 -11.21 -3.13 -24.32
C VAL A 257 -11.79 -1.73 -24.57
N LYS A 258 -13.12 -1.63 -24.71
CA LYS A 258 -13.83 -0.35 -24.89
C LYS A 258 -13.60 0.55 -23.66
N ARG A 259 -13.79 0.00 -22.47
CA ARG A 259 -13.65 0.72 -21.19
C ARG A 259 -12.22 1.18 -20.93
N MET A 260 -11.24 0.34 -21.28
CA MET A 260 -9.82 0.71 -21.22
C MET A 260 -9.50 1.86 -22.19
N ARG A 261 -10.07 1.86 -23.39
CA ARG A 261 -9.88 2.95 -24.37
C ARG A 261 -10.49 4.26 -23.89
N GLU A 262 -11.69 4.22 -23.33
CA GLU A 262 -12.37 5.39 -22.74
C GLU A 262 -11.57 5.96 -21.56
N LEU A 263 -11.10 5.10 -20.66
CA LEU A 263 -10.23 5.48 -19.56
C LEU A 263 -8.97 6.19 -20.04
N LEU A 264 -8.25 5.60 -21.00
CA LEU A 264 -7.06 6.20 -21.62
C LEU A 264 -7.35 7.55 -22.26
N GLN A 265 -8.47 7.68 -22.98
CA GLN A 265 -8.86 8.93 -23.62
C GLN A 265 -9.14 10.03 -22.60
N ARG A 266 -9.91 9.76 -21.54
CA ARG A 266 -10.19 10.73 -20.49
C ARG A 266 -8.92 11.10 -19.71
N THR A 267 -8.12 10.12 -19.36
CA THR A 267 -6.86 10.31 -18.65
C THR A 267 -5.88 11.19 -19.45
N SER A 268 -5.72 10.93 -20.77
CA SER A 268 -4.81 11.70 -21.63
C SER A 268 -5.24 13.16 -21.84
N LYS A 269 -6.54 13.45 -21.71
CA LYS A 269 -7.10 14.80 -21.81
C LYS A 269 -7.21 15.51 -20.46
N ASN A 270 -6.83 14.86 -19.37
CA ASN A 270 -7.06 15.32 -18.00
C ASN A 270 -8.55 15.63 -17.74
N ASP A 271 -9.44 14.82 -18.37
CA ASP A 271 -10.89 15.01 -18.32
C ASP A 271 -11.48 14.27 -17.12
N PHE A 272 -11.49 14.92 -15.96
CA PHE A 272 -12.17 14.43 -14.77
C PHE A 272 -13.22 15.42 -14.27
N ASP A 273 -14.23 14.90 -13.60
CA ASP A 273 -15.33 15.72 -13.12
C ASP A 273 -14.88 16.65 -11.99
N LYS A 274 -15.32 17.91 -12.04
CA LYS A 274 -15.03 18.87 -10.98
C LYS A 274 -15.63 18.41 -9.65
N MET A 275 -14.85 18.53 -8.61
CA MET A 275 -15.29 18.25 -7.25
C MET A 275 -16.00 19.49 -6.67
N HIS A 276 -17.11 19.29 -5.97
CA HIS A 276 -17.85 20.37 -5.33
C HIS A 276 -17.59 20.42 -3.84
N GLY A 277 -17.54 21.64 -3.28
CA GLY A 277 -17.39 21.86 -1.84
C GLY A 277 -15.97 21.64 -1.30
N ILE A 278 -14.96 21.82 -2.15
CA ILE A 278 -13.54 21.87 -1.78
C ILE A 278 -12.94 23.23 -2.14
N SER A 279 -11.82 23.57 -1.52
CA SER A 279 -11.12 24.84 -1.75
C SER A 279 -10.46 24.91 -3.15
N SER A 280 -10.22 26.13 -3.64
CA SER A 280 -9.50 26.38 -4.89
C SER A 280 -8.08 25.81 -4.85
N GLU A 281 -7.41 25.92 -3.71
CA GLU A 281 -6.06 25.36 -3.50
C GLU A 281 -6.05 23.84 -3.57
N CYS A 282 -7.14 23.18 -3.14
CA CYS A 282 -7.30 21.74 -3.29
C CYS A 282 -7.50 21.35 -4.75
N HIS A 283 -8.32 22.07 -5.49
CA HIS A 283 -8.53 21.88 -6.93
C HIS A 283 -7.22 22.00 -7.71
N GLU A 284 -6.49 23.11 -7.50
CA GLU A 284 -5.18 23.34 -8.14
C GLU A 284 -4.19 22.19 -7.88
N LEU A 285 -4.15 21.71 -6.63
CA LEU A 285 -3.26 20.61 -6.29
C LEU A 285 -3.65 19.33 -7.01
N VAL A 286 -4.93 18.98 -7.06
CA VAL A 286 -5.42 17.76 -7.75
C VAL A 286 -5.13 17.83 -9.24
N GLU A 287 -5.34 18.98 -9.90
CA GLU A 287 -5.02 19.17 -11.32
C GLU A 287 -3.52 18.95 -11.60
N ARG A 288 -2.64 19.46 -10.73
CA ARG A 288 -1.19 19.28 -10.87
C ARG A 288 -0.72 17.85 -10.57
N LEU A 289 -1.41 17.13 -9.68
CA LEU A 289 -1.15 15.71 -9.39
C LEU A 289 -1.58 14.82 -10.56
N LEU A 290 -2.72 15.11 -11.18
CA LEU A 290 -3.30 14.36 -12.30
C LEU A 290 -2.89 14.94 -13.66
N GLU A 291 -1.78 15.67 -13.76
CA GLU A 291 -1.18 16.10 -15.03
C GLU A 291 -0.70 14.87 -15.82
N PRO A 292 -1.21 14.65 -17.04
CA PRO A 292 -0.87 13.47 -17.83
C PRO A 292 0.62 13.41 -18.24
N ASP A 293 1.24 14.56 -18.55
CA ASP A 293 2.65 14.62 -18.89
C ASP A 293 3.51 14.51 -17.61
N PRO A 294 4.29 13.43 -17.42
CA PRO A 294 5.10 13.26 -16.22
C PRO A 294 6.15 14.36 -16.03
N ASN A 295 6.60 15.04 -17.11
CA ASN A 295 7.57 16.14 -17.01
C ASN A 295 6.92 17.40 -16.45
N ARG A 296 5.63 17.60 -16.69
CA ARG A 296 4.84 18.74 -16.18
C ARG A 296 4.20 18.43 -14.85
N ARG A 297 3.99 17.13 -14.54
CA ARG A 297 3.39 16.68 -13.28
C ARG A 297 4.19 17.18 -12.09
N ILE A 298 3.51 17.68 -11.07
CA ILE A 298 4.11 18.12 -9.80
C ILE A 298 5.01 17.05 -9.18
N SER A 299 6.11 17.45 -8.56
CA SER A 299 6.96 16.55 -7.76
C SER A 299 6.46 16.44 -6.31
N VAL A 300 6.88 15.39 -5.59
CA VAL A 300 6.56 15.22 -4.16
C VAL A 300 6.99 16.44 -3.35
N GLN A 301 8.17 17.00 -3.63
CA GLN A 301 8.71 18.17 -2.94
C GLN A 301 7.87 19.43 -3.19
N GLU A 302 7.32 19.60 -4.40
CA GLU A 302 6.42 20.70 -4.71
C GLU A 302 5.05 20.50 -4.06
N VAL A 303 4.53 19.26 -3.99
CA VAL A 303 3.31 18.93 -3.21
C VAL A 303 3.50 19.37 -1.76
N MET A 304 4.61 19.01 -1.14
CA MET A 304 4.91 19.33 0.26
C MET A 304 5.04 20.86 0.53
N ARG A 305 5.31 21.66 -0.51
CA ARG A 305 5.36 23.14 -0.43
C ARG A 305 4.05 23.81 -0.77
N SER A 306 3.07 23.09 -1.30
CA SER A 306 1.79 23.67 -1.70
C SER A 306 1.01 24.22 -0.49
N LYS A 307 0.28 25.32 -0.70
CA LYS A 307 -0.53 25.96 0.35
C LYS A 307 -1.54 24.99 0.98
N TRP A 308 -2.19 24.19 0.13
CA TRP A 308 -3.15 23.22 0.61
C TRP A 308 -2.52 22.15 1.49
N PHE A 309 -1.37 21.65 1.11
CA PHE A 309 -0.68 20.60 1.86
C PHE A 309 -0.18 21.12 3.22
N THR A 310 0.39 22.32 3.26
CA THR A 310 0.96 22.89 4.49
C THR A 310 -0.08 23.41 5.47
N ALA A 311 -1.33 23.58 5.04
CA ALA A 311 -2.41 24.05 5.89
C ALA A 311 -2.63 23.13 7.10
N GLY A 312 -2.54 23.69 8.31
CA GLY A 312 -2.70 22.98 9.58
C GLY A 312 -1.50 22.10 9.99
N MET A 313 -0.38 22.16 9.26
CA MET A 313 0.88 21.51 9.66
C MET A 313 1.69 22.40 10.59
N SER A 314 2.33 21.79 11.59
CA SER A 314 3.37 22.47 12.36
C SER A 314 4.66 22.58 11.53
N SER A 315 5.48 23.61 11.81
CA SER A 315 6.78 23.80 11.14
C SER A 315 7.74 22.60 11.30
N ASP A 316 7.60 21.85 12.37
CA ASP A 316 8.46 20.69 12.65
C ASP A 316 8.24 19.53 11.70
N ILE A 317 7.03 19.42 11.13
CA ILE A 317 6.69 18.34 10.19
C ILE A 317 7.35 18.55 8.82
N SER A 318 7.62 19.81 8.42
CA SER A 318 8.30 20.12 7.15
C SER A 318 9.71 19.53 7.05
N HIS A 319 10.39 19.38 8.19
CA HIS A 319 11.75 18.81 8.30
C HIS A 319 11.77 17.41 8.91
N PHE A 320 10.60 16.80 9.11
CA PHE A 320 10.51 15.48 9.74
C PHE A 320 11.31 14.42 8.98
N ASN A 321 11.09 14.32 7.67
CA ASN A 321 11.78 13.34 6.83
C ASN A 321 13.29 13.61 6.75
N ASP A 322 13.75 14.86 6.83
CA ASP A 322 15.19 15.20 6.86
C ASP A 322 15.86 14.55 8.07
N LYS A 323 15.23 14.66 9.24
CA LYS A 323 15.73 14.05 10.49
C LYS A 323 15.74 12.53 10.39
N VAL A 324 14.63 11.92 9.94
CA VAL A 324 14.51 10.46 9.84
C VAL A 324 15.52 9.87 8.85
N VAL A 325 15.62 10.43 7.64
CA VAL A 325 16.56 9.97 6.61
C VAL A 325 18.00 10.13 7.07
N SER A 326 18.37 11.27 7.66
CA SER A 326 19.72 11.50 8.20
C SER A 326 20.11 10.46 9.25
N GLN A 327 19.20 10.12 10.16
CA GLN A 327 19.44 9.10 11.18
C GLN A 327 19.64 7.70 10.58
N LEU A 328 18.78 7.31 9.62
CA LEU A 328 18.85 5.98 8.98
C LEU A 328 20.07 5.85 8.05
N THR A 329 20.55 6.96 7.48
CA THR A 329 21.78 6.96 6.68
C THR A 329 23.02 6.77 7.56
N LYS A 330 23.04 7.39 8.74
CA LYS A 330 24.13 7.22 9.73
C LYS A 330 24.14 5.82 10.35
N HIS A 331 22.95 5.24 10.54
CA HIS A 331 22.77 3.93 11.18
C HIS A 331 21.90 3.02 10.31
N PRO A 332 22.46 2.45 9.22
CA PRO A 332 21.69 1.64 8.28
C PRO A 332 21.16 0.37 8.98
N ARG A 333 19.89 0.08 8.75
CA ARG A 333 19.22 -1.14 9.28
C ARG A 333 19.62 -2.41 8.55
N VAL A 334 20.06 -2.30 7.32
CA VAL A 334 20.49 -3.42 6.50
C VAL A 334 22.02 -3.48 6.54
N THR A 335 22.55 -4.42 7.32
CA THR A 335 23.97 -4.73 7.41
C THR A 335 24.33 -5.85 6.42
N GLU A 336 25.62 -6.09 6.22
CA GLU A 336 26.08 -7.27 5.44
C GLU A 336 25.63 -8.58 6.07
N GLU A 337 25.58 -8.66 7.40
CA GLU A 337 25.03 -9.80 8.13
C GLU A 337 23.53 -10.02 7.81
N THR A 338 22.74 -8.93 7.77
CA THR A 338 21.33 -8.97 7.38
C THR A 338 21.19 -9.49 5.94
N ARG A 339 22.04 -9.02 5.01
CA ARG A 339 22.04 -9.47 3.61
C ARG A 339 22.36 -10.96 3.50
N ALA A 340 23.44 -11.39 4.16
CA ALA A 340 23.85 -12.79 4.16
C ALA A 340 22.75 -13.70 4.73
N SER A 341 22.10 -13.27 5.81
CA SER A 341 21.01 -14.00 6.45
C SER A 341 19.78 -14.12 5.55
N VAL A 342 19.33 -13.02 4.92
CA VAL A 342 18.20 -13.03 3.97
C VAL A 342 18.53 -13.97 2.79
N LYS A 343 19.72 -13.87 2.23
CA LYS A 343 20.18 -14.72 1.13
C LYS A 343 20.21 -16.21 1.52
N SER A 344 20.73 -16.53 2.69
CA SER A 344 20.76 -17.91 3.23
C SER A 344 19.34 -18.48 3.37
N ILE A 345 18.39 -17.69 3.91
CA ILE A 345 16.99 -18.10 4.02
C ILE A 345 16.39 -18.41 2.64
N LEU A 346 16.55 -17.51 1.66
CA LEU A 346 16.00 -17.69 0.32
C LEU A 346 16.63 -18.86 -0.46
N GLN A 347 17.84 -19.29 -0.10
CA GLN A 347 18.53 -20.45 -0.69
C GLN A 347 18.17 -21.79 0.00
N GLY A 348 17.23 -21.80 0.93
CA GLY A 348 16.82 -23.01 1.65
C GLY A 348 17.77 -23.40 2.78
N GLY A 349 18.66 -22.50 3.19
CA GLY A 349 19.46 -22.62 4.42
C GLY A 349 18.54 -22.71 5.63
N ALA A 350 18.97 -23.48 6.66
CA ALA A 350 18.21 -23.87 7.84
C ALA A 350 17.21 -22.81 8.33
N ARG A 351 16.13 -23.24 9.00
CA ARG A 351 15.03 -22.45 9.65
C ARG A 351 15.58 -21.30 10.52
N LEU A 352 16.25 -20.32 9.90
CA LEU A 352 16.82 -19.14 10.54
C LEU A 352 15.75 -18.04 10.59
N ASN A 353 15.40 -17.64 11.80
CA ASN A 353 14.66 -16.41 12.02
C ASN A 353 15.61 -15.23 11.91
N VAL A 354 15.46 -14.37 10.90
CA VAL A 354 16.18 -13.10 10.85
C VAL A 354 15.34 -12.06 11.58
N LYS A 355 15.67 -11.87 12.86
CA LYS A 355 15.22 -10.67 13.61
C LYS A 355 16.12 -9.52 13.20
N LEU A 356 15.51 -8.43 12.75
CA LEU A 356 16.22 -7.16 12.75
C LEU A 356 16.48 -6.77 14.21
N GLN A 357 17.71 -6.99 14.67
CA GLN A 357 18.12 -6.47 15.95
C GLN A 357 17.94 -4.95 15.90
N ALA A 358 17.00 -4.45 16.70
CA ALA A 358 16.93 -3.05 17.03
C ALA A 358 18.17 -2.71 17.88
N ARG A 359 19.32 -2.47 17.24
CA ARG A 359 20.36 -1.70 17.90
C ARG A 359 19.82 -0.28 17.97
N ASN A 360 19.48 0.11 19.18
CA ASN A 360 18.93 1.40 19.63
C ASN A 360 17.44 1.62 19.33
N SER A 361 16.67 1.59 20.39
CA SER A 361 15.33 2.15 20.53
C SER A 361 15.39 3.66 20.27
N PHE A 362 15.21 4.08 19.02
CA PHE A 362 14.75 5.42 18.75
C PHE A 362 13.23 5.30 18.61
N ASP A 363 12.51 5.62 19.66
CA ASP A 363 11.10 5.97 19.61
C ASP A 363 11.02 7.32 18.86
N ILE A 364 10.47 7.30 17.64
CA ILE A 364 10.14 8.49 16.86
C ILE A 364 8.69 8.84 17.15
#